data_b75181c8187b311140e7a1d05494cd87
#
_entry.id   b75181c8187b311140e7a1d05494cd87
#
_cell.length_a   1.000
_cell.length_b   1.000
_cell.length_c   1.000
_cell.angle_alpha   90.00
_cell.angle_beta   90.00
_cell.angle_gamma   90.00
#
_symmetry.space_group_name_H-M   'P 1'
#
loop_
_entity.id
_entity.type
_entity.pdbx_description
1 polymer ?
#
loop_
_entity_poly.entity_id
_entity_poly.type
_entity_poly.pdbx_seq_one_letter_code
_entity_poly.pdbx_strand_id
1 'polypeptide(L)'
;EEDVRTNCLGGAVIVHASLRHDVKRMIYFQTALCYGLHPVEQPITLTHPIVSGGSSYAISKTVAEQYIALSGIDYVSFRLANAYGPRNISGPLPTFFQRLTTGKQCFVMDTRRDFIYVSDLVDCVMLAIDGKGSRGAYHISSGSDFAIKELFDATVHALGITLESRFNELARKAK
;
A
#
# COMPACT_ATOMS: atom_id res chain seq x y z
N GLU A 1 1.51 14.67 -13.07
CA GLU A 1 0.61 15.84 -12.86
C GLU A 1 -0.53 15.47 -11.89
N GLU A 2 -1.21 14.35 -12.10
CA GLU A 2 -2.33 13.89 -11.25
C GLU A 2 -1.93 13.65 -9.80
N ASP A 3 -0.82 12.98 -9.55
CA ASP A 3 -0.28 12.77 -8.20
C ASP A 3 -0.07 14.09 -7.44
N VAL A 4 0.47 15.10 -8.12
CA VAL A 4 0.71 16.42 -7.50
C VAL A 4 -0.61 17.12 -7.19
N ARG A 5 -1.56 17.11 -8.10
CA ARG A 5 -2.87 17.71 -7.87
C ARG A 5 -3.61 17.04 -6.73
N THR A 6 -3.67 15.70 -6.74
CA THR A 6 -4.45 14.93 -5.77
C THR A 6 -3.78 14.90 -4.41
N ASN A 7 -2.50 14.56 -4.34
CA ASN A 7 -1.83 14.35 -3.05
C ASN A 7 -1.24 15.64 -2.48
N CYS A 8 -0.51 16.44 -3.27
CA CYS A 8 0.11 17.66 -2.74
C CYS A 8 -0.92 18.77 -2.57
N LEU A 9 -1.56 19.20 -3.66
CA LEU A 9 -2.52 20.32 -3.60
C LEU A 9 -3.77 19.93 -2.79
N GLY A 10 -4.33 18.74 -3.04
CA GLY A 10 -5.46 18.21 -2.28
C GLY A 10 -5.14 18.08 -0.79
N GLY A 11 -3.95 17.58 -0.45
CA GLY A 11 -3.47 17.51 0.93
C GLY A 11 -3.40 18.88 1.60
N ALA A 12 -2.82 19.87 0.94
CA ALA A 12 -2.75 21.24 1.45
C ALA A 12 -4.15 21.84 1.67
N VAL A 13 -5.06 21.68 0.70
CA VAL A 13 -6.45 22.17 0.82
C VAL A 13 -7.16 21.52 2.01
N ILE A 14 -7.03 20.21 2.19
CA ILE A 14 -7.64 19.50 3.33
C ILE A 14 -7.05 20.00 4.66
N VAL A 15 -5.74 20.20 4.76
CA VAL A 15 -5.10 20.74 5.97
C VAL A 15 -5.66 22.13 6.30
N HIS A 16 -5.69 23.02 5.32
CA HIS A 16 -6.26 24.37 5.54
C HIS A 16 -7.72 24.35 5.97
N ALA A 17 -8.54 23.51 5.32
CA ALA A 17 -9.93 23.35 5.71
C ALA A 17 -10.05 22.78 7.14
N SER A 18 -9.25 21.79 7.49
CA SER A 18 -9.24 21.18 8.81
C SER A 18 -8.89 22.19 9.92
N LEU A 19 -7.90 23.05 9.69
CA LEU A 19 -7.54 24.12 10.64
C LEU A 19 -8.67 25.15 10.78
N ARG A 20 -9.32 25.54 9.68
CA ARG A 20 -10.43 26.53 9.71
C ARG A 20 -11.70 26.01 10.38
N HIS A 21 -11.87 24.69 10.45
CA HIS A 21 -13.04 24.04 11.03
C HIS A 21 -12.74 23.29 12.32
N ASP A 22 -11.63 23.59 12.99
CA ASP A 22 -11.24 23.03 14.28
C ASP A 22 -11.27 21.49 14.33
N VAL A 23 -10.88 20.84 13.23
CA VAL A 23 -10.75 19.39 13.18
C VAL A 23 -9.73 18.94 14.23
N LYS A 24 -10.12 18.04 15.10
CA LYS A 24 -9.30 17.65 16.28
C LYS A 24 -8.15 16.75 15.91
N ARG A 25 -8.33 15.83 14.93
CA ARG A 25 -7.31 14.90 14.50
C ARG A 25 -7.46 14.60 13.02
N MET A 26 -6.34 14.48 12.33
CA MET A 26 -6.26 14.04 10.95
C MET A 26 -5.63 12.64 10.89
N ILE A 27 -6.25 11.72 10.16
CA ILE A 27 -5.67 10.41 9.86
C ILE A 27 -5.23 10.41 8.41
N TYR A 28 -3.94 10.17 8.19
CA TYR A 28 -3.34 10.21 6.86
C TYR A 28 -2.81 8.84 6.44
N PHE A 29 -3.14 8.42 5.25
CA PHE A 29 -2.63 7.19 4.65
C PHE A 29 -1.39 7.51 3.80
N GLN A 30 -0.22 7.26 4.35
CA GLN A 30 1.07 7.33 3.67
C GLN A 30 1.42 5.94 3.10
N THR A 31 2.39 5.87 2.23
CA THR A 31 2.92 4.64 1.66
C THR A 31 4.29 4.29 2.23
N ALA A 32 4.59 3.00 2.38
CA ALA A 32 5.95 2.54 2.71
C ALA A 32 6.98 2.92 1.63
N LEU A 33 6.56 3.25 0.41
CA LEU A 33 7.44 3.75 -0.66
C LEU A 33 8.11 5.10 -0.31
N CYS A 34 7.69 5.78 0.76
CA CYS A 34 8.39 6.96 1.26
C CYS A 34 9.84 6.66 1.66
N TYR A 35 10.17 5.42 1.98
CA TYR A 35 11.52 4.95 2.29
C TYR A 35 12.36 4.58 1.06
N GLY A 36 11.79 4.70 -0.14
CA GLY A 36 12.43 4.35 -1.40
C GLY A 36 12.17 2.92 -1.85
N LEU A 37 12.63 2.61 -3.06
CA LEU A 37 12.50 1.27 -3.65
C LEU A 37 13.54 0.28 -3.08
N HIS A 38 14.65 0.80 -2.61
CA HIS A 38 15.78 0.04 -2.06
C HIS A 38 16.21 0.65 -0.73
N PRO A 39 15.48 0.39 0.37
CA PRO A 39 15.85 0.88 1.68
C PRO A 39 17.20 0.32 2.11
N VAL A 40 18.03 1.15 2.77
CA VAL A 40 19.40 0.79 3.17
C VAL A 40 19.44 -0.20 4.33
N GLU A 41 18.37 -0.27 5.12
CA GLU A 41 18.26 -1.17 6.27
C GLU A 41 16.91 -1.90 6.25
N GLN A 42 16.92 -3.15 6.66
CA GLN A 42 15.72 -3.97 6.85
C GLN A 42 15.87 -4.80 8.14
N PRO A 43 14.83 -4.89 8.99
CA PRO A 43 13.51 -4.24 8.83
C PRO A 43 13.59 -2.71 8.94
N ILE A 44 12.70 -2.03 8.18
CA ILE A 44 12.62 -0.56 8.21
C ILE A 44 12.04 -0.11 9.54
N THR A 45 12.72 0.85 10.20
CA THR A 45 12.22 1.50 11.42
C THR A 45 11.69 2.90 11.10
N LEU A 46 11.00 3.55 12.05
CA LEU A 46 10.52 4.93 11.88
C LEU A 46 11.67 5.96 11.80
N THR A 47 12.86 5.58 12.24
CA THR A 47 14.08 6.41 12.16
C THR A 47 14.81 6.28 10.84
N HIS A 48 14.41 5.33 9.97
CA HIS A 48 14.98 5.19 8.63
C HIS A 48 14.76 6.47 7.81
N PRO A 49 15.77 6.95 7.08
CA PRO A 49 15.64 8.12 6.23
C PRO A 49 14.50 7.99 5.22
N ILE A 50 13.77 9.08 5.01
CA ILE A 50 12.75 9.18 3.96
C ILE A 50 13.46 9.51 2.64
N VAL A 51 13.34 8.61 1.66
CA VAL A 51 13.98 8.70 0.33
C VAL A 51 12.93 8.43 -0.75
N SER A 52 11.97 9.32 -0.91
CA SER A 52 10.81 9.12 -1.81
C SER A 52 11.11 9.32 -3.31
N GLY A 53 12.36 9.57 -3.68
CA GLY A 53 12.77 10.02 -5.03
C GLY A 53 12.53 9.04 -6.19
N GLY A 54 12.13 7.80 -5.94
CA GLY A 54 11.94 6.79 -7.00
C GLY A 54 10.56 6.78 -7.68
N SER A 55 9.59 7.59 -7.22
CA SER A 55 8.21 7.56 -7.69
C SER A 55 7.52 8.90 -7.46
N SER A 56 6.83 9.42 -8.48
CA SER A 56 6.01 10.64 -8.36
C SER A 56 4.93 10.49 -7.28
N TYR A 57 4.35 9.30 -7.18
CA TYR A 57 3.40 8.95 -6.12
C TYR A 57 4.03 9.05 -4.73
N ALA A 58 5.18 8.42 -4.51
CA ALA A 58 5.87 8.45 -3.21
C ALA A 58 6.29 9.88 -2.82
N ILE A 59 6.80 10.66 -3.78
CA ILE A 59 7.14 12.07 -3.57
C ILE A 59 5.90 12.85 -3.14
N SER A 60 4.81 12.76 -3.88
CA SER A 60 3.59 13.53 -3.62
C SER A 60 2.95 13.18 -2.28
N LYS A 61 2.94 11.90 -1.92
CA LYS A 61 2.48 11.43 -0.61
C LYS A 61 3.36 11.95 0.53
N THR A 62 4.67 11.97 0.33
CA THR A 62 5.63 12.47 1.33
C THR A 62 5.49 13.98 1.53
N VAL A 63 5.30 14.75 0.46
CA VAL A 63 5.03 16.19 0.56
C VAL A 63 3.77 16.46 1.39
N ALA A 64 2.70 15.72 1.14
CA ALA A 64 1.46 15.88 1.91
C ALA A 64 1.65 15.53 3.40
N GLU A 65 2.37 14.43 3.73
CA GLU A 65 2.69 14.09 5.12
C GLU A 65 3.48 15.20 5.82
N GLN A 66 4.49 15.75 5.16
CA GLN A 66 5.29 16.85 5.69
C GLN A 66 4.45 18.11 5.90
N TYR A 67 3.54 18.42 4.98
CA TYR A 67 2.64 19.54 5.09
C TYR A 67 1.68 19.41 6.28
N ILE A 68 1.13 18.21 6.49
CA ILE A 68 0.32 17.88 7.68
C ILE A 68 1.15 18.06 8.95
N ALA A 69 2.37 17.53 8.99
CA ALA A 69 3.24 17.63 10.16
C ALA A 69 3.58 19.09 10.52
N LEU A 70 3.83 19.94 9.51
CA LEU A 70 4.13 21.37 9.68
C LEU A 70 2.92 22.18 10.17
N SER A 71 1.70 21.77 9.82
CA SER A 71 0.48 22.54 10.08
C SER A 71 0.13 22.72 11.57
N GLY A 72 0.72 21.93 12.45
CA GLY A 72 0.42 21.91 13.88
C GLY A 72 -0.82 21.10 14.28
N ILE A 73 -1.63 20.63 13.32
CA ILE A 73 -2.79 19.76 13.62
C ILE A 73 -2.35 18.46 14.29
N ASP A 74 -3.16 17.91 15.20
CA ASP A 74 -2.95 16.56 15.69
C ASP A 74 -3.19 15.56 14.56
N TYR A 75 -2.23 14.65 14.32
CA TYR A 75 -2.34 13.69 13.23
C TYR A 75 -1.74 12.33 13.55
N VAL A 76 -2.26 11.32 12.89
CA VAL A 76 -1.68 9.99 12.80
C VAL A 76 -1.45 9.70 11.32
N SER A 77 -0.21 9.42 10.94
CA SER A 77 0.16 9.03 9.58
C SER A 77 0.48 7.54 9.54
N PHE A 78 -0.31 6.77 8.79
CA PHE A 78 -0.11 5.35 8.59
C PHE A 78 0.76 5.09 7.35
N ARG A 79 2.01 4.71 7.53
CA ARG A 79 2.92 4.27 6.47
C ARG A 79 2.64 2.81 6.16
N LEU A 80 1.82 2.60 5.14
CA LEU A 80 1.20 1.32 4.85
C LEU A 80 2.11 0.41 4.02
N ALA A 81 2.14 -0.86 4.41
CA ALA A 81 2.48 -1.97 3.53
C ALA A 81 1.39 -2.17 2.45
N ASN A 82 1.45 -3.25 1.68
CA ASN A 82 0.45 -3.52 0.63
C ASN A 82 -0.86 -3.99 1.27
N ALA A 83 -1.84 -3.09 1.34
CA ALA A 83 -3.16 -3.46 1.80
C ALA A 83 -3.88 -4.34 0.78
N TYR A 84 -4.50 -5.42 1.25
CA TYR A 84 -5.27 -6.34 0.41
C TYR A 84 -6.57 -6.75 1.08
N GLY A 85 -7.54 -7.23 0.30
CA GLY A 85 -8.82 -7.70 0.80
C GLY A 85 -9.94 -7.54 -0.23
N PRO A 86 -11.20 -7.77 0.16
CA PRO A 86 -12.36 -7.62 -0.71
C PRO A 86 -12.39 -6.23 -1.37
N ARG A 87 -12.75 -6.20 -2.67
CA ARG A 87 -12.81 -4.99 -3.51
C ARG A 87 -11.46 -4.35 -3.82
N ASN A 88 -10.34 -4.97 -3.48
CA ASN A 88 -9.03 -4.50 -3.95
C ASN A 88 -8.95 -4.66 -5.48
N ILE A 89 -8.68 -3.57 -6.20
CA ILE A 89 -8.64 -3.51 -7.67
C ILE A 89 -7.23 -3.35 -8.24
N SER A 90 -6.23 -3.12 -7.41
CA SER A 90 -4.85 -2.87 -7.83
C SER A 90 -3.84 -3.64 -6.99
N GLY A 91 -2.63 -3.83 -7.54
CA GLY A 91 -1.57 -4.58 -6.87
C GLY A 91 -1.47 -6.05 -7.34
N PRO A 92 -0.53 -6.81 -6.77
CA PRO A 92 -0.21 -8.15 -7.28
C PRO A 92 -1.37 -9.14 -7.12
N LEU A 93 -2.03 -9.19 -5.97
CA LEU A 93 -3.10 -10.16 -5.72
C LEU A 93 -4.29 -10.04 -6.70
N PRO A 94 -4.96 -8.90 -6.85
CA PRO A 94 -6.04 -8.78 -7.83
C PRO A 94 -5.57 -8.95 -9.27
N THR A 95 -4.33 -8.56 -9.58
CA THR A 95 -3.74 -8.79 -10.90
C THR A 95 -3.59 -10.29 -11.19
N PHE A 96 -3.05 -11.06 -10.27
CA PHE A 96 -2.94 -12.52 -10.42
C PHE A 96 -4.32 -13.17 -10.54
N PHE A 97 -5.24 -12.83 -9.63
CA PHE A 97 -6.60 -13.35 -9.66
C PHE A 97 -7.25 -13.11 -11.02
N GLN A 98 -7.28 -11.86 -11.49
CA GLN A 98 -7.89 -11.51 -12.78
C GLN A 98 -7.23 -12.22 -13.96
N ARG A 99 -5.90 -12.25 -14.01
CA ARG A 99 -5.17 -12.88 -15.12
C ARG A 99 -5.35 -14.41 -15.12
N LEU A 100 -5.30 -15.03 -13.96
CA LEU A 100 -5.50 -16.47 -13.81
C LEU A 100 -6.92 -16.89 -14.19
N THR A 101 -7.94 -16.18 -13.74
CA THR A 101 -9.34 -16.50 -14.05
C THR A 101 -9.72 -16.22 -15.51
N THR A 102 -9.03 -15.29 -16.17
CA THR A 102 -9.26 -14.95 -17.60
C THR A 102 -8.29 -15.66 -18.56
N GLY A 103 -7.48 -16.58 -18.10
CA GLY A 103 -6.56 -17.32 -18.97
C GLY A 103 -5.33 -16.52 -19.42
N LYS A 104 -5.05 -15.34 -18.88
CA LYS A 104 -3.92 -14.48 -19.26
C LYS A 104 -2.63 -14.91 -18.55
N GLN A 105 -1.50 -14.70 -19.22
CA GLN A 105 -0.17 -14.95 -18.65
C GLN A 105 0.11 -14.02 -17.47
N CYS A 106 0.62 -14.57 -16.37
CA CYS A 106 1.10 -13.80 -15.22
C CYS A 106 2.61 -13.56 -15.30
N PHE A 107 3.02 -12.36 -14.93
CA PHE A 107 4.42 -12.02 -14.74
C PHE A 107 4.69 -11.97 -13.24
N VAL A 108 5.56 -12.85 -12.77
CA VAL A 108 5.94 -12.94 -11.36
C VAL A 108 7.30 -12.28 -11.21
N MET A 109 7.30 -11.14 -10.51
CA MET A 109 8.54 -10.39 -10.25
C MET A 109 9.31 -11.05 -9.09
N ASP A 110 10.62 -11.08 -9.21
CA ASP A 110 11.52 -11.51 -8.12
C ASP A 110 11.68 -10.37 -7.11
N THR A 111 10.65 -10.15 -6.32
CA THR A 111 10.61 -9.13 -5.27
C THR A 111 9.82 -9.63 -4.08
N ARG A 112 10.08 -9.04 -2.91
CA ARG A 112 9.36 -9.33 -1.67
C ARG A 112 8.53 -8.12 -1.25
N ARG A 113 7.41 -8.35 -0.57
CA ARG A 113 6.50 -7.31 -0.07
C ARG A 113 5.88 -7.75 1.25
N ASP A 114 5.67 -6.79 2.12
CA ASP A 114 4.80 -6.94 3.28
C ASP A 114 3.34 -6.63 2.88
N PHE A 115 2.41 -7.36 3.45
CA PHE A 115 0.98 -7.25 3.18
C PHE A 115 0.21 -7.08 4.48
N ILE A 116 -0.82 -6.22 4.48
CA ILE A 116 -1.76 -6.05 5.58
C ILE A 116 -3.18 -6.33 5.10
N TYR A 117 -3.91 -7.15 5.84
CA TYR A 117 -5.31 -7.37 5.50
C TYR A 117 -6.16 -6.16 5.86
N VAL A 118 -7.16 -5.87 5.02
CA VAL A 118 -7.92 -4.61 5.13
C VAL A 118 -8.66 -4.45 6.45
N SER A 119 -9.13 -5.55 7.10
CA SER A 119 -9.77 -5.46 8.42
C SER A 119 -8.80 -4.95 9.49
N ASP A 120 -7.56 -5.43 9.49
CA ASP A 120 -6.55 -5.03 10.47
C ASP A 120 -6.17 -3.56 10.31
N LEU A 121 -6.13 -3.09 9.04
CA LEU A 121 -5.97 -1.66 8.75
C LEU A 121 -7.16 -0.84 9.28
N VAL A 122 -8.40 -1.33 9.08
CA VAL A 122 -9.61 -0.67 9.59
C VAL A 122 -9.58 -0.60 11.11
N ASP A 123 -9.16 -1.65 11.80
CA ASP A 123 -9.04 -1.65 13.27
C ASP A 123 -8.04 -0.59 13.74
N CYS A 124 -6.90 -0.43 13.05
CA CYS A 124 -5.96 0.66 13.33
C CYS A 124 -6.59 2.05 13.13
N VAL A 125 -7.39 2.22 12.09
CA VAL A 125 -8.12 3.47 11.83
C VAL A 125 -9.11 3.75 12.96
N MET A 126 -9.87 2.75 13.39
CA MET A 126 -10.84 2.91 14.49
C MET A 126 -10.16 3.29 15.80
N LEU A 127 -9.02 2.67 16.12
CA LEU A 127 -8.22 3.07 17.28
C LEU A 127 -7.77 4.54 17.20
N ALA A 128 -7.35 5.00 16.03
CA ALA A 128 -6.95 6.40 15.83
C ALA A 128 -8.14 7.37 15.95
N ILE A 129 -9.32 6.98 15.47
CA ILE A 129 -10.59 7.75 15.63
C ILE A 129 -10.95 7.85 17.11
N ASP A 130 -10.78 6.78 17.88
CA ASP A 130 -11.02 6.73 19.33
C ASP A 130 -9.95 7.48 20.14
N GLY A 131 -9.08 8.23 19.48
CA GLY A 131 -8.03 9.04 20.11
C GLY A 131 -6.81 8.26 20.58
N LYS A 132 -6.68 6.98 20.23
CA LYS A 132 -5.49 6.20 20.52
C LYS A 132 -4.32 6.60 19.61
N GLY A 133 -3.11 6.35 20.10
CA GLY A 133 -1.88 6.75 19.44
C GLY A 133 -1.55 8.24 19.62
N SER A 134 -0.25 8.55 19.78
CA SER A 134 0.25 9.92 19.84
C SER A 134 0.39 10.50 18.43
N ARG A 135 0.52 11.81 18.35
CA ARG A 135 0.81 12.52 17.09
C ARG A 135 2.09 11.98 16.45
N GLY A 136 2.03 11.61 15.17
CA GLY A 136 3.19 11.13 14.42
C GLY A 136 2.88 10.03 13.41
N ALA A 137 3.95 9.38 12.93
CA ALA A 137 3.87 8.30 11.96
C ALA A 137 3.90 6.92 12.64
N TYR A 138 3.24 5.96 11.99
CA TYR A 138 3.17 4.56 12.40
C TYR A 138 3.34 3.65 11.18
N HIS A 139 4.09 2.56 11.32
CA HIS A 139 4.07 1.50 10.33
C HIS A 139 2.82 0.64 10.52
N ILE A 140 2.11 0.39 9.43
CA ILE A 140 0.98 -0.53 9.40
C ILE A 140 1.29 -1.63 8.40
N SER A 141 1.64 -2.79 8.92
CA SER A 141 2.15 -3.94 8.17
C SER A 141 1.90 -5.22 8.96
N SER A 142 2.12 -6.39 8.34
CA SER A 142 2.07 -7.66 9.05
C SER A 142 3.34 -7.93 9.89
N GLY A 143 4.41 -7.18 9.64
CA GLY A 143 5.73 -7.42 10.24
C GLY A 143 6.50 -8.57 9.61
N SER A 144 6.03 -9.07 8.47
CA SER A 144 6.66 -10.13 7.68
C SER A 144 6.68 -9.76 6.21
N ASP A 145 7.66 -10.26 5.46
CA ASP A 145 7.72 -10.08 4.03
C ASP A 145 7.55 -11.43 3.31
N PHE A 146 6.91 -11.38 2.14
CA PHE A 146 6.61 -12.54 1.31
C PHE A 146 7.13 -12.31 -0.10
N ALA A 147 7.68 -13.35 -0.72
CA ALA A 147 8.02 -13.31 -2.13
C ALA A 147 6.73 -13.17 -2.97
N ILE A 148 6.77 -12.37 -4.01
CA ILE A 148 5.62 -12.26 -4.96
C ILE A 148 5.30 -13.62 -5.58
N LYS A 149 6.30 -14.51 -5.70
CA LYS A 149 6.08 -15.89 -6.11
C LYS A 149 5.21 -16.68 -5.12
N GLU A 150 5.43 -16.53 -3.81
CA GLU A 150 4.59 -17.19 -2.78
C GLU A 150 3.13 -16.73 -2.87
N LEU A 151 2.91 -15.44 -3.09
CA LEU A 151 1.56 -14.90 -3.31
C LEU A 151 0.92 -15.47 -4.59
N PHE A 152 1.69 -15.60 -5.66
CA PHE A 152 1.22 -16.22 -6.91
C PHE A 152 0.84 -17.69 -6.69
N ASP A 153 1.72 -18.48 -6.06
CA ASP A 153 1.49 -19.89 -5.78
C ASP A 153 0.25 -20.09 -4.90
N ALA A 154 0.09 -19.26 -3.86
CA ALA A 154 -1.09 -19.27 -3.00
C ALA A 154 -2.39 -18.93 -3.79
N THR A 155 -2.31 -17.99 -4.74
CA THR A 155 -3.45 -17.63 -5.58
C THR A 155 -3.83 -18.79 -6.53
N VAL A 156 -2.84 -19.43 -7.14
CA VAL A 156 -3.03 -20.61 -7.99
C VAL A 156 -3.69 -21.75 -7.20
N HIS A 157 -3.18 -22.03 -6.01
CA HIS A 157 -3.73 -23.06 -5.13
C HIS A 157 -5.17 -22.74 -4.71
N ALA A 158 -5.45 -21.51 -4.29
CA ALA A 158 -6.79 -21.07 -3.87
C ALA A 158 -7.83 -21.16 -5.00
N LEU A 159 -7.40 -20.98 -6.25
CA LEU A 159 -8.26 -21.12 -7.45
C LEU A 159 -8.41 -22.56 -7.91
N GLY A 160 -7.73 -23.54 -7.30
CA GLY A 160 -7.73 -24.94 -7.74
C GLY A 160 -7.13 -25.15 -9.13
N ILE A 161 -6.24 -24.25 -9.56
CA ILE A 161 -5.60 -24.31 -10.89
C ILE A 161 -4.37 -25.21 -10.77
N THR A 162 -4.36 -26.33 -11.50
CA THR A 162 -3.13 -27.11 -11.72
C THR A 162 -2.41 -26.58 -12.95
N LEU A 163 -1.13 -26.24 -12.81
CA LEU A 163 -0.30 -25.71 -13.92
C LEU A 163 -0.27 -26.67 -15.12
N GLU A 164 -0.32 -27.99 -14.90
CA GLU A 164 -0.42 -29.01 -15.97
C GLU A 164 -1.71 -28.93 -16.76
N SER A 165 -2.86 -28.65 -16.16
CA SER A 165 -4.13 -28.56 -16.87
C SER A 165 -4.15 -27.38 -17.86
N ARG A 166 -3.38 -26.35 -17.57
CA ARG A 166 -3.29 -25.14 -18.40
C ARG A 166 -2.32 -25.27 -19.57
N PHE A 167 -1.21 -25.98 -19.41
CA PHE A 167 -0.33 -26.34 -20.54
C PHE A 167 -1.08 -27.20 -21.55
N ASN A 168 -1.90 -28.15 -21.08
CA ASN A 168 -2.72 -29.02 -21.92
C ASN A 168 -3.83 -28.24 -22.66
N GLU A 169 -4.43 -27.21 -22.05
CA GLU A 169 -5.46 -26.38 -22.69
C GLU A 169 -4.86 -25.44 -23.75
N LEU A 170 -3.68 -24.87 -23.50
CA LEU A 170 -2.95 -24.06 -24.49
C LEU A 170 -2.45 -24.90 -25.65
N ALA A 171 -1.97 -26.12 -25.40
CA ALA A 171 -1.56 -27.06 -26.44
C ALA A 171 -2.73 -27.55 -27.31
N ARG A 172 -3.97 -27.60 -26.79
CA ARG A 172 -5.19 -27.91 -27.56
C ARG A 172 -5.68 -26.75 -28.40
N LYS A 173 -5.48 -25.50 -27.97
CA LYS A 173 -5.84 -24.29 -28.73
C LYS A 173 -4.83 -23.90 -29.80
N ALA A 174 -3.64 -24.48 -29.75
CA ALA A 174 -2.56 -24.27 -30.75
C ALA A 174 -2.59 -25.30 -31.91
N LYS A 175 -3.51 -26.26 -31.89
CA LYS A 175 -3.81 -27.19 -32.97
C LYS A 175 -5.11 -26.77 -33.69
#